data_5434f8e10487ca3e45639f0b63647fa4
#
_entry.id   5434f8e10487ca3e45639f0b63647fa4
#
_cell.length_a   1.000
_cell.length_b   1.000
_cell.length_c   1.000
_cell.angle_alpha   90.00
_cell.angle_beta   90.00
_cell.angle_gamma   90.00
#
_symmetry.space_group_name_H-M   'P 1'
#
loop_
_entity.id
_entity.type
_entity.pdbx_description
1 polymer ?
#
loop_
_entity_poly.entity_id
_entity_poly.type
_entity_poly.pdbx_seq_one_letter_code
_entity_poly.pdbx_strand_id
1 'polypeptide(L)'
;MKKPCRRPIVSILLALLLLALAAGCAPAHVGPEANGGETAVPVLVQPLATPTATPAPTPTPAPDPLRPPEGAYTIAWLSDTQHYSRKYPALFRDQTRFLQENAERLSLVYVVHTGDLVHNRDDARQWAVADEAMRTLDEIPYGVCAGNHDVGTSLLDCDYTVYGTYFGEARMAGKPWYGGSYENNRGHFDLIDVGDTGFLFVYMGYHIDEAAVDWLNATFAAYPDRIGALCVHSYFNHDCTLTDQGELLYDGVVARNPNLYLVLCGHRYNSACVPATFDDDGDGAAERTVLQMICNYQAAGQTGGDGYLRLMQVDEAAGIIHILSYSPLRDDFVYYDTPEHREENHSFDPAGEQGDVPIPWL
;
A
#
# COMPACT_ATOMS: atom_id res chain seq x y z
N MET A 1 -30.30 5.27 -44.92
CA MET A 1 -29.47 6.39 -45.45
C MET A 1 -28.54 6.81 -44.31
N LYS A 2 -27.27 6.39 -44.37
CA LYS A 2 -26.24 6.71 -43.37
C LYS A 2 -25.36 7.81 -43.94
N LYS A 3 -25.20 8.91 -43.18
CA LYS A 3 -24.23 9.98 -43.50
C LYS A 3 -22.88 9.68 -42.86
N PRO A 4 -21.75 9.86 -43.51
CA PRO A 4 -20.42 9.65 -42.91
C PRO A 4 -19.94 10.89 -42.15
N CYS A 5 -19.37 10.65 -40.98
CA CYS A 5 -18.70 11.66 -40.15
C CYS A 5 -17.26 11.85 -40.65
N ARG A 6 -16.91 13.10 -40.99
CA ARG A 6 -15.55 13.50 -41.41
C ARG A 6 -14.67 13.81 -40.22
N ARG A 7 -13.47 13.24 -40.21
CA ARG A 7 -12.38 13.62 -39.28
C ARG A 7 -11.62 14.82 -39.87
N PRO A 8 -11.19 15.78 -39.04
CA PRO A 8 -10.19 16.76 -39.48
C PRO A 8 -8.77 16.24 -39.24
N ILE A 9 -7.94 16.40 -40.26
CA ILE A 9 -6.49 16.23 -40.24
C ILE A 9 -5.91 17.53 -39.70
N VAL A 10 -5.09 17.45 -38.65
CA VAL A 10 -4.28 18.58 -38.17
C VAL A 10 -2.83 18.31 -38.51
N SER A 11 -2.29 19.23 -39.29
CA SER A 11 -0.93 19.23 -39.86
C SER A 11 0.12 19.57 -38.80
N ILE A 12 1.21 18.81 -38.84
CA ILE A 12 2.44 19.06 -38.07
C ILE A 12 3.25 20.12 -38.79
N LEU A 13 3.60 21.21 -38.11
CA LEU A 13 4.60 22.16 -38.51
C LEU A 13 5.86 22.01 -37.68
N LEU A 14 6.91 21.56 -38.33
CA LEU A 14 8.28 21.42 -37.87
C LEU A 14 8.97 22.80 -37.92
N ALA A 15 9.52 23.28 -36.81
CA ALA A 15 10.40 24.44 -36.80
C ALA A 15 11.77 24.07 -36.21
N LEU A 16 12.74 23.93 -37.07
CA LEU A 16 14.18 23.91 -36.79
C LEU A 16 14.65 25.33 -36.44
N LEU A 17 15.42 25.51 -35.39
CA LEU A 17 16.25 26.70 -35.22
C LEU A 17 17.69 26.31 -34.83
N LEU A 18 18.61 26.89 -35.59
CA LEU A 18 20.04 26.63 -35.69
C LEU A 18 20.87 27.22 -34.51
N LEU A 19 22.00 26.57 -34.27
CA LEU A 19 23.16 27.00 -33.49
C LEU A 19 23.73 28.38 -33.87
N ALA A 20 24.29 29.08 -32.88
CA ALA A 20 25.41 29.97 -33.05
C ALA A 20 26.42 29.84 -31.95
N LEU A 21 27.62 29.35 -32.28
CA LEU A 21 28.85 29.42 -31.51
C LEU A 21 29.38 30.88 -31.54
N ALA A 22 29.91 31.37 -30.42
CA ALA A 22 30.86 32.46 -30.39
C ALA A 22 31.97 32.17 -29.36
N ALA A 23 33.14 31.92 -29.88
CA ALA A 23 34.43 31.95 -29.17
C ALA A 23 34.90 33.38 -28.99
N GLY A 24 35.46 33.75 -27.88
CA GLY A 24 36.04 35.04 -27.62
C GLY A 24 37.32 34.91 -26.77
N CYS A 25 38.42 35.28 -27.36
CA CYS A 25 39.82 35.28 -26.91
C CYS A 25 40.09 36.15 -25.72
N ALA A 26 41.13 35.73 -24.98
CA ALA A 26 41.91 36.56 -24.04
C ALA A 26 42.79 37.56 -24.75
N PRO A 27 43.28 38.61 -24.10
CA PRO A 27 44.63 39.09 -24.29
C PRO A 27 45.47 39.18 -23.02
N ALA A 28 46.74 38.80 -23.20
CA ALA A 28 47.84 39.07 -22.31
C ALA A 28 48.34 40.54 -22.51
N HIS A 29 48.85 41.17 -21.56
CA HIS A 29 50.01 42.08 -21.65
C HIS A 29 50.49 42.55 -20.28
N VAL A 30 51.74 42.28 -20.02
CA VAL A 30 52.99 43.04 -20.05
C VAL A 30 53.14 44.00 -18.84
N GLY A 31 54.21 43.75 -18.07
CA GLY A 31 54.70 44.63 -17.03
C GLY A 31 55.57 45.79 -17.57
N PRO A 32 56.01 46.65 -16.71
CA PRO A 32 57.45 46.85 -16.59
C PRO A 32 58.00 47.10 -15.14
N GLU A 33 59.21 46.60 -14.98
CA GLU A 33 60.44 47.16 -14.36
C GLU A 33 60.41 48.04 -13.10
N ALA A 34 61.08 47.54 -12.19
CA ALA A 34 62.14 47.93 -11.27
C ALA A 34 62.39 49.44 -10.90
N ASN A 35 62.48 49.72 -9.60
CA ASN A 35 63.70 50.20 -8.97
C ASN A 35 63.50 50.53 -7.47
N GLY A 36 64.51 50.30 -6.68
CA GLY A 36 64.68 50.99 -5.40
C GLY A 36 64.89 50.01 -4.23
N GLY A 37 66.17 49.73 -3.97
CA GLY A 37 66.56 48.95 -2.79
C GLY A 37 66.37 49.66 -1.50
N GLU A 38 65.97 48.90 -0.51
CA GLU A 38 66.18 49.23 0.89
C GLU A 38 66.37 47.96 1.68
N THR A 39 67.50 47.81 2.32
CA THR A 39 67.89 46.68 3.13
C THR A 39 67.07 46.66 4.41
N ALA A 40 66.07 45.76 4.47
CA ALA A 40 65.34 45.49 5.71
C ALA A 40 65.95 44.28 6.45
N VAL A 41 66.23 44.42 7.69
CA VAL A 41 66.67 43.41 8.66
C VAL A 41 65.57 42.31 8.77
N PRO A 42 65.92 41.04 8.78
CA PRO A 42 64.88 39.97 8.92
C PRO A 42 64.34 39.97 10.36
N VAL A 43 63.09 40.34 10.51
CA VAL A 43 62.32 40.04 11.72
C VAL A 43 61.86 38.62 11.63
N LEU A 44 62.33 37.78 12.58
CA LEU A 44 61.86 36.42 12.73
C LEU A 44 60.43 36.44 13.22
N VAL A 45 59.46 36.38 12.30
CA VAL A 45 58.06 36.18 12.64
C VAL A 45 57.84 34.68 12.89
N GLN A 46 57.63 34.33 14.18
CA GLN A 46 57.17 32.99 14.51
C GLN A 46 55.84 32.70 13.81
N PRO A 47 55.64 31.55 13.16
CA PRO A 47 54.36 31.24 12.56
C PRO A 47 53.31 31.10 13.67
N LEU A 48 52.26 31.94 13.56
CA LEU A 48 51.07 31.84 14.39
C LEU A 48 50.44 30.46 14.15
N ALA A 49 50.27 29.69 15.23
CA ALA A 49 49.63 28.37 15.13
C ALA A 49 48.28 28.53 14.46
N THR A 50 48.12 27.88 13.31
CA THR A 50 46.83 27.80 12.59
C THR A 50 45.83 27.13 13.52
N PRO A 51 44.67 27.72 13.84
CA PRO A 51 43.68 27.05 14.66
C PRO A 51 43.25 25.75 13.94
N THR A 52 43.41 24.62 14.63
CA THR A 52 42.88 23.33 14.15
C THR A 52 41.36 23.48 14.02
N ALA A 53 40.86 23.40 12.80
CA ALA A 53 39.43 23.45 12.55
C ALA A 53 38.75 22.28 13.31
N THR A 54 37.81 22.63 14.19
CA THR A 54 36.93 21.65 14.83
C THR A 54 36.18 20.94 13.72
N PRO A 55 36.20 19.58 13.65
CA PRO A 55 35.45 18.85 12.64
C PRO A 55 33.98 19.25 12.73
N ALA A 56 33.38 19.60 11.59
CA ALA A 56 31.95 19.86 11.51
C ALA A 56 31.19 18.62 12.03
N PRO A 57 30.10 18.81 12.78
CA PRO A 57 29.29 17.68 13.24
C PRO A 57 28.86 16.85 12.04
N THR A 58 29.03 15.55 12.11
CA THR A 58 28.51 14.62 11.09
C THR A 58 27.00 14.82 11.02
N PRO A 59 26.41 15.05 9.84
CA PRO A 59 24.96 15.22 9.73
C PRO A 59 24.28 13.96 10.27
N THR A 60 23.29 14.13 11.13
CA THR A 60 22.43 13.04 11.57
C THR A 60 21.72 12.47 10.33
N PRO A 61 21.77 11.16 10.09
CA PRO A 61 21.03 10.56 8.99
C PRO A 61 19.55 10.95 9.06
N ALA A 62 18.94 11.20 7.90
CA ALA A 62 17.50 11.43 7.84
C ALA A 62 16.76 10.20 8.43
N PRO A 63 15.63 10.40 9.11
CA PRO A 63 14.81 9.27 9.57
C PRO A 63 14.46 8.34 8.42
N ASP A 64 14.50 7.03 8.66
CA ASP A 64 14.08 6.02 7.72
C ASP A 64 12.54 5.92 7.76
N PRO A 65 11.80 6.34 6.71
CA PRO A 65 10.34 6.37 6.73
C PRO A 65 9.70 4.98 6.76
N LEU A 66 10.46 3.93 6.41
CA LEU A 66 9.99 2.54 6.50
C LEU A 66 10.09 1.96 7.90
N ARG A 67 10.89 2.57 8.77
CA ARG A 67 10.99 2.15 10.16
C ARG A 67 9.94 2.90 10.98
N PRO A 68 8.95 2.19 11.55
CA PRO A 68 7.97 2.83 12.43
C PRO A 68 8.63 3.45 13.67
N PRO A 69 7.96 4.38 14.38
CA PRO A 69 8.37 4.85 15.68
C PRO A 69 8.66 3.71 16.66
N GLU A 70 9.45 4.00 17.70
CA GLU A 70 9.77 3.00 18.73
C GLU A 70 8.49 2.54 19.45
N GLY A 71 8.26 1.24 19.49
CA GLY A 71 7.06 0.63 20.06
C GLY A 71 5.90 0.50 19.09
N ALA A 72 5.95 1.17 17.93
CA ALA A 72 4.96 1.01 16.88
C ALA A 72 5.24 -0.24 16.03
N TYR A 73 4.22 -0.74 15.35
CA TYR A 73 4.27 -1.93 14.50
C TYR A 73 3.58 -1.69 13.16
N THR A 74 3.84 -2.57 12.18
CA THR A 74 3.32 -2.41 10.82
C THR A 74 2.41 -3.57 10.43
N ILE A 75 1.26 -3.23 9.88
CA ILE A 75 0.41 -4.13 9.09
C ILE A 75 0.63 -3.75 7.62
N ALA A 76 1.14 -4.69 6.81
CA ALA A 76 1.31 -4.49 5.39
C ALA A 76 0.08 -4.97 4.62
N TRP A 77 -0.21 -4.34 3.47
CA TRP A 77 -1.39 -4.66 2.69
C TRP A 77 -1.07 -4.71 1.21
N LEU A 78 -1.27 -5.89 0.63
CA LEU A 78 -1.22 -6.22 -0.79
C LEU A 78 -2.65 -6.31 -1.34
N SER A 79 -2.86 -5.91 -2.57
CA SER A 79 -4.15 -6.01 -3.25
C SER A 79 -3.99 -6.14 -4.74
N ASP A 80 -4.92 -6.86 -5.40
CA ASP A 80 -5.10 -6.86 -6.85
C ASP A 80 -3.82 -7.17 -7.65
N THR A 81 -3.13 -8.26 -7.26
CA THR A 81 -1.84 -8.68 -7.85
C THR A 81 -1.99 -9.51 -9.14
N GLN A 82 -3.21 -9.61 -9.71
CA GLN A 82 -3.51 -10.44 -10.88
C GLN A 82 -2.72 -10.07 -12.14
N HIS A 83 -2.35 -8.81 -12.34
CA HIS A 83 -1.49 -8.41 -13.47
C HIS A 83 -0.06 -8.92 -13.28
N TYR A 84 0.41 -8.97 -12.03
CA TYR A 84 1.73 -9.54 -11.71
C TYR A 84 1.72 -11.04 -11.98
N SER A 85 0.75 -11.78 -11.45
CA SER A 85 0.64 -13.22 -11.71
C SER A 85 0.54 -13.55 -13.20
N ARG A 86 -0.13 -12.68 -14.01
CA ARG A 86 -0.31 -12.86 -15.44
C ARG A 86 0.91 -12.51 -16.28
N LYS A 87 1.56 -11.36 -16.02
CA LYS A 87 2.55 -10.76 -16.92
C LYS A 87 3.87 -10.37 -16.26
N TYR A 88 3.89 -10.09 -14.98
CA TYR A 88 5.03 -9.52 -14.28
C TYR A 88 5.36 -10.27 -12.99
N PRO A 89 5.57 -11.61 -13.04
CA PRO A 89 5.71 -12.43 -11.83
C PRO A 89 6.86 -12.01 -10.91
N ALA A 90 7.88 -11.34 -11.44
CA ALA A 90 8.95 -10.80 -10.63
C ALA A 90 8.44 -9.75 -9.64
N LEU A 91 7.46 -8.91 -10.03
CA LEU A 91 6.95 -7.85 -9.15
C LEU A 91 6.22 -8.42 -7.93
N PHE A 92 5.41 -9.47 -8.09
CA PHE A 92 4.75 -10.10 -6.95
C PHE A 92 5.77 -10.71 -5.98
N ARG A 93 6.77 -11.42 -6.52
CA ARG A 93 7.88 -11.96 -5.71
C ARG A 93 8.70 -10.87 -5.04
N ASP A 94 8.94 -9.75 -5.70
CA ASP A 94 9.69 -8.63 -5.14
C ASP A 94 8.93 -7.95 -4.00
N GLN A 95 7.59 -7.79 -4.09
CA GLN A 95 6.78 -7.29 -2.99
C GLN A 95 6.86 -8.21 -1.76
N THR A 96 6.62 -9.51 -1.93
CA THR A 96 6.62 -10.46 -0.80
C THR A 96 8.01 -10.66 -0.23
N ARG A 97 9.05 -10.67 -1.06
CA ARG A 97 10.45 -10.72 -0.63
C ARG A 97 10.85 -9.47 0.15
N PHE A 98 10.46 -8.30 -0.33
CA PHE A 98 10.69 -7.05 0.39
C PHE A 98 10.10 -7.10 1.81
N LEU A 99 8.86 -7.57 1.96
CA LEU A 99 8.21 -7.71 3.26
C LEU A 99 8.96 -8.72 4.14
N GLN A 100 9.38 -9.86 3.60
CA GLN A 100 10.14 -10.87 4.32
C GLN A 100 11.52 -10.35 4.78
N GLU A 101 12.28 -9.76 3.87
CA GLU A 101 13.66 -9.29 4.13
C GLU A 101 13.69 -8.07 5.06
N ASN A 102 12.62 -7.28 5.09
CA ASN A 102 12.52 -6.08 5.92
C ASN A 102 11.55 -6.24 7.11
N ALA A 103 11.12 -7.44 7.46
CA ALA A 103 10.14 -7.66 8.51
C ALA A 103 10.56 -7.04 9.86
N GLU A 104 11.83 -7.17 10.25
CA GLU A 104 12.36 -6.54 11.46
C GLU A 104 12.43 -5.00 11.33
N ARG A 105 12.91 -4.48 10.19
CA ARG A 105 13.00 -3.03 9.92
C ARG A 105 11.63 -2.37 9.98
N LEU A 106 10.62 -3.04 9.45
CA LEU A 106 9.23 -2.60 9.42
C LEU A 106 8.51 -2.83 10.76
N SER A 107 9.07 -3.59 11.69
CA SER A 107 8.30 -4.16 12.82
C SER A 107 7.00 -4.83 12.31
N LEU A 108 7.10 -5.64 11.26
CA LEU A 108 5.98 -6.24 10.55
C LEU A 108 5.33 -7.33 11.38
N VAL A 109 4.03 -7.18 11.67
CA VAL A 109 3.28 -8.13 12.48
C VAL A 109 2.27 -8.94 11.68
N TYR A 110 1.75 -8.38 10.56
CA TYR A 110 0.75 -9.04 9.76
C TYR A 110 0.74 -8.53 8.31
N VAL A 111 0.34 -9.40 7.36
CA VAL A 111 0.16 -9.04 5.96
C VAL A 111 -1.26 -9.37 5.51
N VAL A 112 -1.96 -8.38 4.98
CA VAL A 112 -3.30 -8.51 4.38
C VAL A 112 -3.16 -8.65 2.87
N HIS A 113 -3.97 -9.52 2.25
CA HIS A 113 -4.18 -9.53 0.79
C HIS A 113 -5.68 -9.55 0.47
N THR A 114 -6.17 -8.51 -0.20
CA THR A 114 -7.61 -8.31 -0.44
C THR A 114 -8.11 -8.85 -1.79
N GLY A 115 -7.48 -9.90 -2.32
CA GLY A 115 -7.99 -10.66 -3.46
C GLY A 115 -7.44 -10.24 -4.81
N ASP A 116 -7.96 -10.88 -5.86
CA ASP A 116 -7.47 -10.80 -7.23
C ASP A 116 -5.99 -11.21 -7.34
N LEU A 117 -5.70 -12.42 -6.86
CA LEU A 117 -4.37 -13.03 -6.90
C LEU A 117 -3.98 -13.41 -8.33
N VAL A 118 -4.95 -13.84 -9.14
CA VAL A 118 -4.78 -14.24 -10.54
C VAL A 118 -5.74 -13.49 -11.45
N HIS A 119 -5.36 -13.29 -12.71
CA HIS A 119 -6.23 -12.65 -13.69
C HIS A 119 -7.22 -13.63 -14.35
N ASN A 120 -6.83 -14.89 -14.45
CA ASN A 120 -7.68 -15.94 -14.99
C ASN A 120 -7.59 -17.17 -14.07
N ARG A 121 -8.70 -17.48 -13.40
CA ARG A 121 -8.81 -18.60 -12.46
C ARG A 121 -8.49 -19.97 -13.09
N ASP A 122 -8.64 -20.13 -14.41
CA ASP A 122 -8.38 -21.37 -15.11
C ASP A 122 -6.91 -21.51 -15.56
N ASP A 123 -6.08 -20.51 -15.34
CA ASP A 123 -4.65 -20.54 -15.70
C ASP A 123 -3.77 -20.98 -14.51
N ALA A 124 -3.44 -22.28 -14.46
CA ALA A 124 -2.61 -22.85 -13.41
C ALA A 124 -1.21 -22.21 -13.29
N ARG A 125 -0.70 -21.55 -14.35
CA ARG A 125 0.60 -20.85 -14.27
C ARG A 125 0.50 -19.59 -13.43
N GLN A 126 -0.63 -18.87 -13.52
CA GLN A 126 -0.85 -17.68 -12.68
C GLN A 126 -0.99 -18.07 -11.21
N TRP A 127 -1.72 -19.16 -10.93
CA TRP A 127 -1.80 -19.72 -9.57
C TRP A 127 -0.45 -20.15 -9.02
N ALA A 128 0.40 -20.78 -9.83
CA ALA A 128 1.75 -21.15 -9.41
C ALA A 128 2.60 -19.91 -9.04
N VAL A 129 2.45 -18.80 -9.77
CA VAL A 129 3.13 -17.54 -9.45
C VAL A 129 2.60 -16.95 -8.13
N ALA A 130 1.28 -16.90 -7.95
CA ALA A 130 0.67 -16.38 -6.74
C ALA A 130 1.04 -17.24 -5.51
N ASP A 131 0.98 -18.57 -5.65
CA ASP A 131 1.38 -19.51 -4.60
C ASP A 131 2.86 -19.36 -4.22
N GLU A 132 3.77 -19.29 -5.21
CA GLU A 132 5.20 -19.08 -4.98
C GLU A 132 5.48 -17.76 -4.25
N ALA A 133 4.85 -16.66 -4.71
CA ALA A 133 5.03 -15.36 -4.08
C ALA A 133 4.53 -15.36 -2.63
N MET A 134 3.30 -15.85 -2.38
CA MET A 134 2.74 -15.87 -1.03
C MET A 134 3.44 -16.85 -0.08
N ARG A 135 4.07 -17.93 -0.59
CA ARG A 135 4.90 -18.83 0.24
C ARG A 135 6.15 -18.16 0.82
N THR A 136 6.63 -17.09 0.20
CA THR A 136 7.72 -16.28 0.76
C THR A 136 7.35 -15.73 2.15
N LEU A 137 6.05 -15.54 2.42
CA LEU A 137 5.53 -15.04 3.69
C LEU A 137 5.14 -16.16 4.68
N ASP A 138 5.44 -17.44 4.42
CA ASP A 138 4.93 -18.56 5.24
C ASP A 138 5.36 -18.52 6.72
N GLU A 139 6.42 -17.79 7.07
CA GLU A 139 6.86 -17.56 8.46
C GLU A 139 6.36 -16.23 9.06
N ILE A 140 5.66 -15.41 8.28
CA ILE A 140 5.06 -14.13 8.68
C ILE A 140 3.55 -14.32 8.69
N PRO A 141 2.82 -13.88 9.73
CA PRO A 141 1.37 -13.98 9.72
C PRO A 141 0.74 -13.24 8.53
N TYR A 142 -0.12 -13.91 7.77
CA TYR A 142 -0.86 -13.30 6.68
C TYR A 142 -2.22 -13.95 6.48
N GLY A 143 -3.15 -13.18 5.90
CA GLY A 143 -4.45 -13.66 5.43
C GLY A 143 -4.77 -13.18 4.02
N VAL A 144 -5.66 -13.93 3.33
CA VAL A 144 -5.97 -13.72 1.90
C VAL A 144 -7.46 -13.98 1.67
N CYS A 145 -8.18 -13.08 0.99
CA CYS A 145 -9.50 -13.42 0.43
C CYS A 145 -9.44 -13.60 -1.09
N ALA A 146 -10.46 -14.23 -1.67
CA ALA A 146 -10.61 -14.33 -3.11
C ALA A 146 -11.25 -13.08 -3.70
N GLY A 147 -10.73 -12.61 -4.86
CA GLY A 147 -11.36 -11.59 -5.69
C GLY A 147 -12.19 -12.18 -6.83
N ASN A 148 -12.83 -11.32 -7.63
CA ASN A 148 -13.68 -11.75 -8.73
C ASN A 148 -12.91 -12.43 -9.87
N HIS A 149 -11.65 -12.11 -10.07
CA HIS A 149 -10.78 -12.79 -11.04
C HIS A 149 -10.36 -14.19 -10.56
N ASP A 150 -10.36 -14.43 -9.26
CA ASP A 150 -9.97 -15.69 -8.65
C ASP A 150 -11.11 -16.73 -8.71
N VAL A 151 -12.38 -16.29 -8.65
CA VAL A 151 -13.53 -17.20 -8.49
C VAL A 151 -14.67 -16.99 -9.49
N GLY A 152 -14.65 -15.95 -10.30
CA GLY A 152 -15.66 -15.60 -11.29
C GLY A 152 -16.35 -14.26 -11.01
N THR A 153 -16.78 -13.60 -12.09
CA THR A 153 -17.30 -12.23 -12.05
C THR A 153 -18.82 -12.15 -11.82
N SER A 154 -19.53 -13.27 -11.82
CA SER A 154 -20.97 -13.34 -11.58
C SER A 154 -21.33 -14.47 -10.64
N LEU A 155 -22.48 -14.36 -9.96
CA LEU A 155 -23.01 -15.41 -9.08
C LEU A 155 -23.21 -16.75 -9.79
N LEU A 156 -23.55 -16.73 -11.09
CA LEU A 156 -23.76 -17.93 -11.88
C LEU A 156 -22.44 -18.62 -12.27
N ASP A 157 -21.33 -17.92 -12.18
CA ASP A 157 -20.00 -18.39 -12.55
C ASP A 157 -19.05 -18.44 -11.34
N CYS A 158 -19.56 -18.31 -10.13
CA CYS A 158 -18.77 -18.33 -8.90
C CYS A 158 -18.32 -19.76 -8.58
N ASP A 159 -17.00 -19.99 -8.58
CA ASP A 159 -16.40 -21.30 -8.27
C ASP A 159 -15.09 -21.13 -7.47
N TYR A 160 -15.14 -21.55 -6.22
CA TYR A 160 -14.02 -21.53 -5.28
C TYR A 160 -13.10 -22.75 -5.37
N THR A 161 -13.38 -23.72 -6.24
CA THR A 161 -12.65 -25.01 -6.29
C THR A 161 -11.15 -24.81 -6.49
N VAL A 162 -10.76 -23.98 -7.46
CA VAL A 162 -9.35 -23.75 -7.77
C VAL A 162 -8.70 -22.90 -6.70
N TYR A 163 -9.35 -21.81 -6.25
CA TYR A 163 -8.87 -20.99 -5.13
C TYR A 163 -8.62 -21.86 -3.89
N GLY A 164 -9.57 -22.70 -3.51
CA GLY A 164 -9.47 -23.60 -2.36
C GLY A 164 -8.35 -24.64 -2.47
N THR A 165 -7.87 -24.95 -3.69
CA THR A 165 -6.70 -25.82 -3.89
C THR A 165 -5.39 -25.11 -3.48
N TYR A 166 -5.28 -23.82 -3.73
CA TYR A 166 -4.06 -23.04 -3.46
C TYR A 166 -4.09 -22.29 -2.13
N PHE A 167 -5.24 -21.72 -1.76
CA PHE A 167 -5.42 -20.84 -0.59
C PHE A 167 -6.52 -21.33 0.36
N GLY A 168 -6.96 -22.60 0.21
CA GLY A 168 -7.92 -23.23 1.09
C GLY A 168 -7.39 -23.53 2.48
N GLU A 169 -8.27 -24.09 3.33
CA GLU A 169 -7.99 -24.43 4.72
C GLU A 169 -6.69 -25.23 4.91
N ALA A 170 -6.42 -26.20 4.02
CA ALA A 170 -5.24 -27.07 4.12
C ALA A 170 -3.90 -26.30 4.07
N ARG A 171 -3.86 -25.14 3.38
CA ARG A 171 -2.67 -24.28 3.34
C ARG A 171 -2.42 -23.59 4.68
N MET A 172 -3.48 -23.15 5.34
CA MET A 172 -3.41 -22.34 6.54
C MET A 172 -3.46 -23.18 7.83
N ALA A 173 -4.00 -24.38 7.75
CA ALA A 173 -4.11 -25.28 8.91
C ALA A 173 -2.74 -25.52 9.58
N GLY A 174 -2.70 -25.30 10.90
CA GLY A 174 -1.47 -25.43 11.70
C GLY A 174 -0.62 -24.15 11.78
N LYS A 175 -0.95 -23.09 11.07
CA LYS A 175 -0.37 -21.76 11.30
C LYS A 175 -0.87 -21.23 12.65
N PRO A 176 0.00 -20.68 13.52
CA PRO A 176 -0.39 -20.32 14.90
C PRO A 176 -1.42 -19.20 14.96
N TRP A 177 -1.53 -18.38 13.93
CA TRP A 177 -2.48 -17.26 13.83
C TRP A 177 -3.83 -17.64 13.21
N TYR A 178 -3.90 -18.78 12.51
CA TYR A 178 -5.11 -19.20 11.80
C TYR A 178 -6.19 -19.67 12.77
N GLY A 179 -7.32 -18.94 12.82
CA GLY A 179 -8.41 -19.19 13.76
C GLY A 179 -9.46 -20.16 13.25
N GLY A 180 -9.76 -20.16 11.94
CA GLY A 180 -10.75 -21.06 11.38
C GLY A 180 -11.20 -20.71 9.96
N SER A 181 -11.95 -21.64 9.36
CA SER A 181 -12.41 -21.63 7.96
C SER A 181 -13.93 -21.59 7.85
N TYR A 182 -14.40 -20.94 6.82
CA TYR A 182 -15.74 -21.06 6.26
C TYR A 182 -15.62 -21.54 4.82
N GLU A 183 -16.25 -22.66 4.50
CA GLU A 183 -16.29 -23.24 3.16
C GLU A 183 -14.91 -23.32 2.46
N ASN A 184 -13.94 -23.98 3.12
CA ASN A 184 -12.57 -24.14 2.61
C ASN A 184 -11.90 -22.80 2.24
N ASN A 185 -11.96 -21.81 3.16
CA ASN A 185 -11.45 -20.46 3.01
C ASN A 185 -12.14 -19.61 1.93
N ARG A 186 -13.40 -19.86 1.61
CA ARG A 186 -14.26 -18.82 1.06
C ARG A 186 -14.30 -17.63 2.03
N GLY A 187 -14.37 -17.93 3.33
CA GLY A 187 -14.03 -17.03 4.42
C GLY A 187 -13.09 -17.72 5.41
N HIS A 188 -12.30 -16.95 6.14
CA HIS A 188 -11.49 -17.41 7.26
C HIS A 188 -11.26 -16.26 8.24
N PHE A 189 -10.71 -16.58 9.40
CA PHE A 189 -10.26 -15.55 10.32
C PHE A 189 -8.92 -15.89 10.95
N ASP A 190 -8.18 -14.84 11.30
CA ASP A 190 -6.88 -14.91 11.94
C ASP A 190 -6.87 -14.13 13.25
N LEU A 191 -6.11 -14.63 14.22
CA LEU A 191 -5.95 -14.05 15.57
C LEU A 191 -4.50 -13.60 15.73
N ILE A 192 -4.28 -12.30 15.92
CA ILE A 192 -2.95 -11.71 16.01
C ILE A 192 -2.85 -10.96 17.33
N ASP A 193 -1.83 -11.27 18.13
CA ASP A 193 -1.54 -10.57 19.38
C ASP A 193 -0.26 -9.74 19.20
N VAL A 194 -0.34 -8.43 19.49
CA VAL A 194 0.78 -7.49 19.45
C VAL A 194 0.85 -6.79 20.80
N GLY A 195 1.78 -7.19 21.66
CA GLY A 195 1.80 -6.73 23.05
C GLY A 195 0.50 -7.08 23.77
N ASP A 196 -0.20 -6.08 24.28
CA ASP A 196 -1.49 -6.24 24.97
C ASP A 196 -2.70 -6.10 24.01
N THR A 197 -2.45 -5.78 22.73
CA THR A 197 -3.49 -5.56 21.72
C THR A 197 -3.77 -6.82 20.92
N GLY A 198 -5.01 -7.31 20.97
CA GLY A 198 -5.47 -8.49 20.23
C GLY A 198 -6.30 -8.09 19.00
N PHE A 199 -5.87 -8.52 17.81
CA PHE A 199 -6.62 -8.33 16.56
C PHE A 199 -7.38 -9.59 16.17
N LEU A 200 -8.51 -9.35 15.46
CA LEU A 200 -9.31 -10.35 14.75
C LEU A 200 -9.44 -9.90 13.29
N PHE A 201 -8.65 -10.50 12.40
CA PHE A 201 -8.81 -10.28 10.96
C PHE A 201 -9.78 -11.31 10.40
N VAL A 202 -10.92 -10.85 9.86
CA VAL A 202 -11.95 -11.72 9.27
C VAL A 202 -12.01 -11.47 7.77
N TYR A 203 -11.82 -12.51 7.00
CA TYR A 203 -11.80 -12.50 5.54
C TYR A 203 -13.07 -13.09 4.97
N MET A 204 -13.62 -12.46 3.92
CA MET A 204 -14.66 -13.05 3.09
C MET A 204 -14.37 -12.76 1.63
N GLY A 205 -14.36 -13.80 0.81
CA GLY A 205 -14.13 -13.69 -0.62
C GLY A 205 -15.33 -13.14 -1.38
N TYR A 206 -15.13 -12.94 -2.68
CA TYR A 206 -16.11 -12.33 -3.58
C TYR A 206 -17.43 -13.14 -3.64
N HIS A 207 -18.56 -12.46 -3.92
CA HIS A 207 -19.93 -12.99 -3.86
C HIS A 207 -20.40 -13.35 -2.44
N ILE A 208 -20.66 -12.33 -1.66
CA ILE A 208 -21.15 -12.46 -0.28
C ILE A 208 -22.67 -12.62 -0.31
N ASP A 209 -23.16 -13.65 0.37
CA ASP A 209 -24.57 -13.98 0.55
C ASP A 209 -24.97 -13.86 2.04
N GLU A 210 -26.27 -14.09 2.35
CA GLU A 210 -26.79 -14.01 3.71
C GLU A 210 -26.09 -14.99 4.67
N ALA A 211 -25.76 -16.19 4.21
CA ALA A 211 -25.06 -17.18 5.03
C ALA A 211 -23.64 -16.75 5.38
N ALA A 212 -22.95 -16.08 4.44
CA ALA A 212 -21.66 -15.47 4.69
C ALA A 212 -21.76 -14.31 5.70
N VAL A 213 -22.81 -13.48 5.61
CA VAL A 213 -23.08 -12.41 6.58
C VAL A 213 -23.33 -12.99 7.98
N ASP A 214 -24.11 -14.07 8.08
CA ASP A 214 -24.37 -14.72 9.37
C ASP A 214 -23.08 -15.30 9.98
N TRP A 215 -22.22 -15.92 9.16
CA TRP A 215 -20.94 -16.42 9.62
C TRP A 215 -19.99 -15.30 10.06
N LEU A 216 -19.93 -14.19 9.33
CA LEU A 216 -19.15 -13.00 9.70
C LEU A 216 -19.58 -12.48 11.08
N ASN A 217 -20.89 -12.27 11.28
CA ASN A 217 -21.43 -11.81 12.56
C ASN A 217 -21.14 -12.78 13.71
N ALA A 218 -21.30 -14.10 13.48
CA ALA A 218 -20.98 -15.11 14.47
C ALA A 218 -19.49 -15.09 14.84
N THR A 219 -18.62 -14.85 13.86
CA THR A 219 -17.16 -14.78 14.07
C THR A 219 -16.78 -13.54 14.91
N PHE A 220 -17.28 -12.34 14.57
CA PHE A 220 -17.01 -11.13 15.38
C PHE A 220 -17.57 -11.28 16.80
N ALA A 221 -18.78 -11.82 16.94
CA ALA A 221 -19.40 -12.03 18.25
C ALA A 221 -18.66 -13.06 19.12
N ALA A 222 -17.92 -14.00 18.53
CA ALA A 222 -17.13 -14.98 19.27
C ALA A 222 -15.86 -14.39 19.91
N TYR A 223 -15.42 -13.22 19.47
CA TYR A 223 -14.19 -12.55 19.93
C TYR A 223 -14.45 -11.07 20.26
N PRO A 224 -15.36 -10.75 21.20
CA PRO A 224 -15.82 -9.37 21.44
C PRO A 224 -14.73 -8.45 21.97
N ASP A 225 -13.69 -8.99 22.60
CA ASP A 225 -12.60 -8.22 23.20
C ASP A 225 -11.44 -7.96 22.23
N ARG A 226 -11.55 -8.42 20.96
CA ARG A 226 -10.53 -8.21 19.94
C ARG A 226 -10.90 -7.09 18.99
N ILE A 227 -9.91 -6.35 18.52
CA ILE A 227 -10.04 -5.32 17.51
C ILE A 227 -10.29 -5.99 16.17
N GLY A 228 -11.50 -5.84 15.65
CA GLY A 228 -11.97 -6.47 14.43
C GLY A 228 -11.56 -5.69 13.18
N ALA A 229 -11.07 -6.43 12.19
CA ALA A 229 -10.81 -5.97 10.83
C ALA A 229 -11.53 -6.88 9.83
N LEU A 230 -12.44 -6.31 9.04
CA LEU A 230 -13.11 -6.99 7.93
C LEU A 230 -12.30 -6.80 6.64
N CYS A 231 -11.79 -7.89 6.07
CA CYS A 231 -10.99 -7.90 4.86
C CYS A 231 -11.80 -8.54 3.72
N VAL A 232 -12.17 -7.76 2.72
CA VAL A 232 -12.99 -8.20 1.59
C VAL A 232 -12.44 -7.67 0.28
N HIS A 233 -12.83 -8.27 -0.85
CA HIS A 233 -12.36 -7.78 -2.14
C HIS A 233 -13.14 -6.55 -2.59
N SER A 234 -14.48 -6.61 -2.59
CA SER A 234 -15.35 -5.54 -3.08
C SER A 234 -16.16 -4.92 -1.96
N TYR A 235 -15.96 -3.62 -1.73
CA TYR A 235 -16.70 -2.83 -0.75
C TYR A 235 -17.02 -1.43 -1.28
N PHE A 236 -16.01 -0.73 -1.84
CA PHE A 236 -16.15 0.59 -2.42
C PHE A 236 -16.11 0.59 -3.96
N ASN A 237 -16.82 1.54 -4.57
CA ASN A 237 -16.63 2.01 -5.93
C ASN A 237 -15.41 2.96 -6.01
N HIS A 238 -15.07 3.43 -7.24
CA HIS A 238 -13.96 4.37 -7.46
C HIS A 238 -14.10 5.69 -6.70
N ASP A 239 -15.33 6.13 -6.49
CA ASP A 239 -15.69 7.40 -5.81
C ASP A 239 -15.93 7.21 -4.31
N CYS A 240 -15.54 6.07 -3.76
CA CYS A 240 -15.78 5.68 -2.38
C CYS A 240 -17.27 5.59 -1.97
N THR A 241 -18.20 5.51 -2.92
CA THR A 241 -19.54 5.02 -2.63
C THR A 241 -19.53 3.51 -2.45
N LEU A 242 -20.46 2.95 -1.69
CA LEU A 242 -20.55 1.51 -1.48
C LEU A 242 -20.95 0.79 -2.78
N THR A 243 -20.39 -0.41 -3.01
CA THR A 243 -20.94 -1.36 -3.99
C THR A 243 -22.15 -2.08 -3.41
N ASP A 244 -22.91 -2.85 -4.21
CA ASP A 244 -24.01 -3.68 -3.71
C ASP A 244 -23.54 -4.62 -2.58
N GLN A 245 -22.34 -5.20 -2.69
CA GLN A 245 -21.74 -6.00 -1.62
C GLN A 245 -21.29 -5.16 -0.43
N GLY A 246 -20.82 -3.93 -0.70
CA GLY A 246 -20.47 -2.94 0.32
C GLY A 246 -21.69 -2.53 1.15
N GLU A 247 -22.85 -2.26 0.52
CA GLU A 247 -24.10 -1.93 1.21
C GLU A 247 -24.56 -3.10 2.11
N LEU A 248 -24.53 -4.32 1.59
CA LEU A 248 -24.87 -5.52 2.35
C LEU A 248 -23.96 -5.70 3.58
N LEU A 249 -22.67 -5.47 3.44
CA LEU A 249 -21.70 -5.59 4.52
C LEU A 249 -21.80 -4.43 5.51
N TYR A 250 -22.02 -3.20 5.03
CA TYR A 250 -22.15 -2.03 5.88
C TYR A 250 -23.33 -2.19 6.85
N ASP A 251 -24.52 -2.49 6.34
CA ASP A 251 -25.74 -2.64 7.14
C ASP A 251 -25.77 -3.99 7.90
N GLY A 252 -25.27 -5.04 7.27
CA GLY A 252 -25.37 -6.41 7.77
C GLY A 252 -24.28 -6.81 8.76
N VAL A 253 -23.10 -6.21 8.67
CA VAL A 253 -21.92 -6.61 9.46
C VAL A 253 -21.28 -5.41 10.19
N VAL A 254 -20.90 -4.35 9.45
CA VAL A 254 -20.13 -3.24 10.06
C VAL A 254 -20.93 -2.52 11.12
N ALA A 255 -22.18 -2.22 10.84
CA ALA A 255 -23.09 -1.54 11.79
C ALA A 255 -23.50 -2.43 12.98
N ARG A 256 -23.28 -3.75 12.93
CA ARG A 256 -23.77 -4.70 13.94
C ARG A 256 -22.73 -5.23 14.90
N ASN A 257 -21.46 -5.01 14.61
CA ASN A 257 -20.37 -5.56 15.40
C ASN A 257 -19.56 -4.44 16.06
N PRO A 258 -19.80 -4.14 17.35
CA PRO A 258 -19.16 -3.00 18.03
C PRO A 258 -17.64 -3.16 18.19
N ASN A 259 -17.11 -4.35 18.01
CA ASN A 259 -15.67 -4.62 18.02
C ASN A 259 -15.03 -4.52 16.61
N LEU A 260 -15.78 -4.13 15.54
CA LEU A 260 -15.24 -3.94 14.21
C LEU A 260 -14.82 -2.49 14.02
N TYR A 261 -13.52 -2.26 13.77
CA TYR A 261 -12.91 -0.93 13.65
C TYR A 261 -12.27 -0.67 12.28
N LEU A 262 -11.98 -1.72 11.50
CA LEU A 262 -11.33 -1.61 10.20
C LEU A 262 -12.11 -2.36 9.13
N VAL A 263 -12.29 -1.74 7.95
CA VAL A 263 -12.71 -2.43 6.71
C VAL A 263 -11.62 -2.20 5.67
N LEU A 264 -11.08 -3.28 5.10
CA LEU A 264 -10.01 -3.24 4.11
C LEU A 264 -10.49 -3.90 2.81
N CYS A 265 -10.46 -3.17 1.68
CA CYS A 265 -10.91 -3.68 0.40
C CYS A 265 -10.00 -3.29 -0.78
N GLY A 266 -10.13 -4.03 -1.89
CA GLY A 266 -9.46 -3.78 -3.17
C GLY A 266 -10.46 -3.53 -4.29
N HIS A 267 -10.33 -4.29 -5.39
CA HIS A 267 -11.22 -4.35 -6.55
C HIS A 267 -11.23 -3.10 -7.43
N ARG A 268 -11.58 -1.94 -6.90
CA ARG A 268 -11.66 -0.69 -7.66
C ARG A 268 -10.37 0.11 -7.48
N TYR A 269 -9.94 0.76 -8.57
CA TYR A 269 -8.71 1.56 -8.57
C TYR A 269 -8.89 2.79 -7.69
N ASN A 270 -8.34 2.75 -6.51
CA ASN A 270 -8.31 3.87 -5.58
C ASN A 270 -7.38 3.58 -4.40
N SER A 271 -7.07 4.63 -3.66
CA SER A 271 -6.38 4.57 -2.39
C SER A 271 -6.98 5.64 -1.49
N ALA A 272 -7.85 5.23 -0.56
CA ALA A 272 -8.60 6.14 0.29
C ALA A 272 -8.85 5.55 1.68
N CYS A 273 -9.13 6.46 2.64
CA CYS A 273 -9.61 6.13 3.98
C CYS A 273 -10.85 6.97 4.25
N VAL A 274 -11.99 6.32 4.47
CA VAL A 274 -13.30 6.96 4.70
C VAL A 274 -13.81 6.57 6.08
N PRO A 275 -13.67 7.42 7.11
CA PRO A 275 -14.22 7.14 8.43
C PRO A 275 -15.76 7.13 8.41
N ALA A 276 -16.35 6.16 9.13
CA ALA A 276 -17.78 6.15 9.43
C ALA A 276 -17.99 6.04 10.94
N THR A 277 -18.99 6.73 11.46
CA THR A 277 -19.32 6.72 12.89
C THR A 277 -20.61 5.95 13.15
N PHE A 278 -20.65 5.22 14.26
CA PHE A 278 -21.77 4.38 14.66
C PHE A 278 -22.20 4.71 16.10
N ASP A 279 -23.52 4.81 16.27
CA ASP A 279 -24.22 4.87 17.54
C ASP A 279 -24.60 3.43 17.89
N ASP A 280 -23.79 2.78 18.71
CA ASP A 280 -23.92 1.35 18.98
C ASP A 280 -24.97 1.04 20.06
N ASP A 281 -25.36 2.02 20.91
CA ASP A 281 -26.36 1.86 21.97
C ASP A 281 -27.70 2.54 21.68
N GLY A 282 -27.78 3.36 20.61
CA GLY A 282 -29.00 4.02 20.14
C GLY A 282 -29.39 5.27 20.91
N ASP A 283 -28.46 5.90 21.64
CA ASP A 283 -28.72 7.10 22.46
C ASP A 283 -28.62 8.41 21.65
N GLY A 284 -28.15 8.36 20.40
CA GLY A 284 -28.00 9.47 19.47
C GLY A 284 -26.60 10.09 19.46
N ALA A 285 -25.65 9.55 20.22
CA ALA A 285 -24.23 9.88 20.14
C ALA A 285 -23.47 8.74 19.38
N ALA A 286 -22.36 9.05 18.81
CA ALA A 286 -21.53 8.02 18.16
C ALA A 286 -20.39 7.61 19.10
N GLU A 287 -20.32 6.34 19.44
CA GLU A 287 -19.29 5.76 20.33
C GLU A 287 -18.12 5.20 19.53
N ARG A 288 -18.38 4.76 18.28
CA ARG A 288 -17.40 4.04 17.50
C ARG A 288 -17.14 4.71 16.15
N THR A 289 -15.87 4.77 15.80
CA THR A 289 -15.44 5.10 14.42
C THR A 289 -14.88 3.85 13.76
N VAL A 290 -15.27 3.61 12.50
CA VAL A 290 -14.70 2.55 11.66
C VAL A 290 -13.94 3.20 10.53
N LEU A 291 -12.66 2.87 10.37
CA LEU A 291 -11.85 3.28 9.23
C LEU A 291 -12.10 2.30 8.08
N GLN A 292 -12.83 2.76 7.06
CA GLN A 292 -13.09 2.00 5.85
C GLN A 292 -12.08 2.41 4.78
N MET A 293 -11.24 1.47 4.36
CA MET A 293 -10.13 1.76 3.47
C MET A 293 -10.19 0.94 2.19
N ILE A 294 -9.83 1.59 1.09
CA ILE A 294 -9.57 0.93 -0.20
C ILE A 294 -8.11 1.12 -0.58
N CYS A 295 -7.50 0.05 -1.12
CA CYS A 295 -6.14 0.09 -1.62
C CYS A 295 -6.02 -0.78 -2.86
N ASN A 296 -5.92 -0.14 -4.04
CA ASN A 296 -5.70 -0.83 -5.31
C ASN A 296 -4.93 0.08 -6.28
N TYR A 297 -3.67 -0.25 -6.53
CA TYR A 297 -2.76 0.46 -7.43
C TYR A 297 -2.74 -0.11 -8.86
N GLN A 298 -3.59 -1.07 -9.19
CA GLN A 298 -3.54 -1.85 -10.43
C GLN A 298 -3.64 -1.00 -11.72
N ALA A 299 -4.30 0.15 -11.67
CA ALA A 299 -4.33 1.10 -12.79
C ALA A 299 -3.00 1.84 -12.98
N ALA A 300 -2.08 1.69 -12.04
CA ALA A 300 -0.84 2.40 -11.94
C ALA A 300 0.21 1.93 -12.94
N GLY A 301 0.80 2.86 -13.66
CA GLY A 301 1.94 2.63 -14.54
C GLY A 301 1.70 1.59 -15.62
N GLN A 302 2.77 1.09 -16.18
CA GLN A 302 2.71 0.13 -17.30
C GLN A 302 2.63 -1.34 -16.86
N THR A 303 2.83 -1.63 -15.58
CA THR A 303 2.92 -2.99 -15.06
C THR A 303 1.71 -3.45 -14.26
N GLY A 304 0.73 -2.56 -14.09
CA GLY A 304 -0.47 -2.84 -13.30
C GLY A 304 -0.21 -2.70 -11.79
N GLY A 305 0.32 -1.54 -11.37
CA GLY A 305 0.56 -1.19 -9.98
C GLY A 305 2.02 -0.93 -9.62
N ASP A 306 2.96 -1.10 -10.56
CA ASP A 306 4.40 -0.82 -10.39
C ASP A 306 5.03 -1.28 -9.06
N GLY A 307 4.47 -2.34 -8.47
CA GLY A 307 4.96 -2.92 -7.22
C GLY A 307 4.53 -2.18 -5.95
N TYR A 308 3.64 -1.20 -6.03
CA TYR A 308 3.15 -0.49 -4.84
C TYR A 308 2.36 -1.41 -3.92
N LEU A 309 2.54 -1.20 -2.62
CA LEU A 309 1.83 -1.81 -1.51
C LEU A 309 1.55 -0.74 -0.44
N ARG A 310 0.65 -1.03 0.47
CA ARG A 310 0.34 -0.14 1.60
C ARG A 310 1.00 -0.66 2.88
N LEU A 311 1.53 0.27 3.68
CA LEU A 311 2.00 0.03 5.03
C LEU A 311 1.16 0.87 6.00
N MET A 312 0.60 0.25 7.02
CA MET A 312 -0.09 0.90 8.12
C MET A 312 0.78 0.75 9.37
N GLN A 313 1.48 1.81 9.75
CA GLN A 313 2.31 1.83 10.94
C GLN A 313 1.45 2.31 12.12
N VAL A 314 1.16 1.42 13.03
CA VAL A 314 0.28 1.67 14.19
C VAL A 314 1.13 2.12 15.37
N ASP A 315 1.00 3.39 15.75
CA ASP A 315 1.63 4.00 16.93
C ASP A 315 0.58 4.24 18.00
N GLU A 316 0.38 3.24 18.87
CA GLU A 316 -0.60 3.31 19.95
C GLU A 316 -0.21 4.37 21.00
N ALA A 317 1.07 4.64 21.19
CA ALA A 317 1.53 5.66 22.12
C ALA A 317 1.16 7.09 21.64
N ALA A 318 1.18 7.32 20.35
CA ALA A 318 0.73 8.57 19.73
C ALA A 318 -0.79 8.57 19.43
N GLY A 319 -1.45 7.44 19.42
CA GLY A 319 -2.86 7.29 19.04
C GLY A 319 -3.08 7.44 17.52
N ILE A 320 -2.10 7.08 16.69
CA ILE A 320 -2.09 7.38 15.24
C ILE A 320 -1.74 6.11 14.45
N ILE A 321 -2.39 5.94 13.30
CA ILE A 321 -1.95 5.04 12.23
C ILE A 321 -1.33 5.91 11.13
N HIS A 322 -0.04 5.72 10.85
CA HIS A 322 0.64 6.31 9.71
C HIS A 322 0.39 5.45 8.48
N ILE A 323 -0.30 5.97 7.49
CA ILE A 323 -0.59 5.27 6.23
C ILE A 323 0.46 5.68 5.21
N LEU A 324 1.15 4.69 4.63
CA LEU A 324 2.18 4.88 3.61
C LEU A 324 1.88 3.98 2.41
N SER A 325 2.07 4.50 1.21
CA SER A 325 2.21 3.68 0.00
C SER A 325 3.70 3.58 -0.35
N TYR A 326 4.16 2.40 -0.71
CA TYR A 326 5.57 2.19 -1.05
C TYR A 326 5.72 1.16 -2.17
N SER A 327 6.61 1.44 -3.10
CA SER A 327 7.06 0.50 -4.13
C SER A 327 8.51 0.07 -3.90
N PRO A 328 8.77 -1.20 -3.55
CA PRO A 328 10.13 -1.71 -3.48
C PRO A 328 10.88 -1.68 -4.82
N LEU A 329 10.14 -1.76 -5.94
CA LEU A 329 10.72 -1.69 -7.27
C LEU A 329 11.26 -0.31 -7.61
N ARG A 330 10.54 0.74 -7.19
CA ARG A 330 10.86 2.13 -7.53
C ARG A 330 11.61 2.85 -6.42
N ASP A 331 11.65 2.28 -5.22
CA ASP A 331 12.08 2.95 -3.99
C ASP A 331 11.37 4.30 -3.82
N ASP A 332 10.05 4.26 -3.94
CA ASP A 332 9.18 5.43 -4.03
C ASP A 332 7.95 5.29 -3.14
N PHE A 333 7.52 6.40 -2.51
CA PHE A 333 6.49 6.39 -1.46
C PHE A 333 5.13 6.87 -1.90
N VAL A 334 5.00 7.67 -2.96
CA VAL A 334 3.72 8.28 -3.32
C VAL A 334 3.43 8.01 -4.77
N TYR A 335 2.53 7.06 -5.01
CA TYR A 335 2.14 6.67 -6.35
C TYR A 335 1.57 7.83 -7.17
N TYR A 336 0.70 8.65 -6.57
CA TYR A 336 -0.09 9.66 -7.26
C TYR A 336 0.52 11.08 -7.26
N ASP A 337 1.75 11.24 -6.86
CA ASP A 337 2.39 12.56 -6.89
C ASP A 337 2.86 12.98 -8.29
N THR A 338 2.99 12.03 -9.23
CA THR A 338 3.35 12.32 -10.62
C THR A 338 2.15 12.79 -11.43
N PRO A 339 2.33 13.77 -12.36
CA PRO A 339 1.25 14.24 -13.22
C PRO A 339 0.63 13.12 -14.08
N GLU A 340 1.44 12.15 -14.52
CA GLU A 340 1.02 11.03 -15.35
C GLU A 340 0.01 10.14 -14.62
N HIS A 341 0.25 9.84 -13.35
CA HIS A 341 -0.65 9.03 -12.54
C HIS A 341 -1.93 9.78 -12.17
N ARG A 342 -1.88 11.11 -11.97
CA ARG A 342 -3.06 11.95 -11.70
C ARG A 342 -4.00 12.05 -12.89
N GLU A 343 -3.47 12.05 -14.13
CA GLU A 343 -4.28 12.12 -15.35
C GLU A 343 -5.03 10.81 -15.63
N GLU A 344 -4.47 9.67 -15.22
CA GLU A 344 -5.04 8.35 -15.43
C GLU A 344 -6.19 8.02 -14.45
N ASN A 345 -6.25 8.68 -13.31
CA ASN A 345 -7.21 8.35 -12.25
C ASN A 345 -7.84 9.58 -11.60
N HIS A 346 -8.89 10.11 -12.23
CA HIS A 346 -9.58 11.35 -11.84
C HIS A 346 -10.34 11.28 -10.50
N SER A 347 -10.50 10.09 -9.93
CA SER A 347 -11.25 9.86 -8.68
C SER A 347 -10.36 9.83 -7.44
N PHE A 348 -9.05 9.99 -7.63
CA PHE A 348 -8.07 9.76 -6.58
C PHE A 348 -7.83 11.01 -5.73
N ASP A 349 -7.87 10.84 -4.41
CA ASP A 349 -7.42 11.85 -3.44
C ASP A 349 -6.02 11.50 -2.91
N PRO A 350 -4.98 12.29 -3.24
CA PRO A 350 -3.63 12.06 -2.71
C PRO A 350 -3.56 12.01 -1.18
N ALA A 351 -4.47 12.68 -0.47
CA ALA A 351 -4.54 12.64 0.99
C ALA A 351 -4.96 11.27 1.54
N GLY A 352 -5.65 10.45 0.73
CA GLY A 352 -6.03 9.09 1.11
C GLY A 352 -4.94 8.05 0.90
N GLU A 353 -3.87 8.41 0.18
CA GLU A 353 -2.75 7.52 -0.11
C GLU A 353 -1.70 7.51 0.99
N GLN A 354 -1.42 8.66 1.56
CA GLN A 354 -0.43 8.83 2.62
C GLN A 354 -0.92 9.86 3.62
N GLY A 355 -0.82 9.56 4.90
CA GLY A 355 -1.21 10.49 5.96
C GLY A 355 -1.38 9.79 7.30
N ASP A 356 -1.75 10.59 8.28
CA ASP A 356 -1.98 10.16 9.65
C ASP A 356 -3.47 10.13 9.93
N VAL A 357 -3.95 9.03 10.47
CA VAL A 357 -5.35 8.90 10.95
C VAL A 357 -5.37 8.48 12.41
N PRO A 358 -6.32 8.98 13.22
CA PRO A 358 -6.48 8.52 14.59
C PRO A 358 -6.77 7.03 14.67
N ILE A 359 -6.22 6.36 15.67
CA ILE A 359 -6.55 4.96 15.97
C ILE A 359 -7.99 4.90 16.45
N PRO A 360 -8.88 4.13 15.80
CA PRO A 360 -10.31 4.18 16.10
C PRO A 360 -10.73 3.37 17.34
N TRP A 361 -9.83 2.56 17.90
CA TRP A 361 -10.09 1.70 19.08
C TRP A 361 -9.44 2.19 20.39
N LEU A 362 -8.84 3.39 20.40
CA LEU A 362 -8.24 4.01 21.59
C LEU A 362 -9.14 5.05 22.24
#